data_bdd5ba3abf0a1abf9a5ad4dcca43a9a6
#
_entry.id   bdd5ba3abf0a1abf9a5ad4dcca43a9a6
#
_cell.length_a   1.000
_cell.length_b   1.000
_cell.length_c   1.000
_cell.angle_alpha   90.00
_cell.angle_beta   90.00
_cell.angle_gamma   90.00
#
_symmetry.space_group_name_H-M   'P 1'
#
loop_
_entity.id
_entity.type
_entity.pdbx_description
1 polymer ?
#
loop_
_entity_poly.entity_id
_entity_poly.type
_entity_poly.pdbx_seq_one_letter_code
_entity_poly.pdbx_strand_id
1 'polypeptide(L)'
;MVAKKTTVNEMGLSIDPLQQTEVSFKIIGTAPLIYNSMSLKAQKTLLMGAAKKTAAEKKEIKHNPEEEFVDSCYINGNNGSYLSFPSTGIKRGMATAALETAGVTKASINRGIYVVGEHINVWGKPYMNMSVVRSSDINRTPDIRTRAKLPNWCTEVTVRYINPTFSQLDITALLVNAGTLCGLGDWRIEKGGPMGGYRIVQTKDDQKIFDRLVKEEGATCQKLALENPEIEAHDNMSHELYEAITQERLKRAAIIKEVA
;
A
#
# COMPACT_ATOMS: atom_id res chain seq x y z
N MET A 1 -26.84 9.20 -29.82
CA MET A 1 -27.29 7.80 -29.98
C MET A 1 -26.33 7.09 -30.90
N VAL A 2 -25.43 6.28 -30.38
CA VAL A 2 -24.53 5.48 -31.19
C VAL A 2 -25.24 4.16 -31.46
N ALA A 3 -25.48 3.87 -32.72
CA ALA A 3 -26.18 2.66 -33.18
C ALA A 3 -25.37 1.42 -32.77
N LYS A 4 -26.02 0.49 -32.03
CA LYS A 4 -25.49 -0.84 -31.76
C LYS A 4 -25.24 -1.56 -33.09
N LYS A 5 -23.98 -1.83 -33.43
CA LYS A 5 -23.63 -2.78 -34.49
C LYS A 5 -23.75 -4.19 -33.94
N THR A 6 -24.82 -4.86 -34.28
CA THR A 6 -24.98 -6.29 -34.03
C THR A 6 -24.21 -7.04 -35.11
N THR A 7 -23.20 -7.77 -34.77
CA THR A 7 -22.50 -8.69 -35.69
C THR A 7 -23.21 -10.03 -35.65
N VAL A 8 -23.89 -10.40 -36.74
CA VAL A 8 -24.55 -11.70 -36.91
C VAL A 8 -23.48 -12.66 -37.45
N ASN A 9 -23.21 -13.72 -36.74
CA ASN A 9 -22.35 -14.81 -37.21
C ASN A 9 -23.17 -15.76 -38.10
N GLU A 10 -22.54 -16.42 -39.06
CA GLU A 10 -23.22 -17.32 -40.05
C GLU A 10 -23.99 -18.49 -39.41
N MET A 11 -23.82 -18.74 -38.10
CA MET A 11 -24.57 -19.73 -37.31
C MET A 11 -25.75 -19.14 -36.51
N GLY A 12 -26.20 -17.92 -36.80
CA GLY A 12 -27.34 -17.31 -36.10
C GLY A 12 -27.08 -16.87 -34.67
N LEU A 13 -25.84 -16.93 -34.18
CA LEU A 13 -25.45 -16.44 -32.86
C LEU A 13 -25.22 -14.92 -32.94
N SER A 14 -26.05 -14.15 -32.23
CA SER A 14 -25.83 -12.73 -32.03
C SER A 14 -24.99 -12.52 -30.77
N ILE A 15 -23.79 -12.02 -30.94
CA ILE A 15 -22.90 -11.69 -29.81
C ILE A 15 -22.87 -10.17 -29.65
N ASP A 16 -23.45 -9.68 -28.58
CA ASP A 16 -23.36 -8.25 -28.22
C ASP A 16 -21.96 -7.93 -27.70
N PRO A 17 -21.29 -6.88 -28.25
CA PRO A 17 -19.97 -6.50 -27.75
C PRO A 17 -20.09 -5.96 -26.32
N LEU A 18 -19.18 -6.42 -25.45
CA LEU A 18 -19.06 -5.94 -24.09
C LEU A 18 -18.61 -4.47 -24.07
N GLN A 19 -19.26 -3.66 -23.25
CA GLN A 19 -18.90 -2.26 -23.07
C GLN A 19 -18.09 -2.08 -21.79
N GLN A 20 -17.08 -1.22 -21.86
CA GLN A 20 -16.30 -0.83 -20.68
C GLN A 20 -16.74 0.55 -20.20
N THR A 21 -16.90 0.69 -18.91
CA THR A 21 -17.26 1.94 -18.23
C THR A 21 -16.21 2.23 -17.16
N GLU A 22 -15.87 3.51 -16.97
CA GLU A 22 -14.94 3.94 -15.92
C GLU A 22 -15.68 4.81 -14.89
N VAL A 23 -15.27 4.68 -13.63
CA VAL A 23 -15.73 5.50 -12.53
C VAL A 23 -14.58 5.77 -11.57
N SER A 24 -14.45 7.01 -11.10
CA SER A 24 -13.42 7.42 -10.14
C SER A 24 -14.04 7.60 -8.76
N PHE A 25 -13.30 7.16 -7.75
CA PHE A 25 -13.68 7.26 -6.34
C PHE A 25 -12.57 7.94 -5.55
N LYS A 26 -12.94 8.89 -4.72
CA LYS A 26 -12.10 9.43 -3.67
C LYS A 26 -12.24 8.58 -2.41
N ILE A 27 -11.12 8.22 -1.82
CA ILE A 27 -11.04 7.31 -0.67
C ILE A 27 -10.25 8.00 0.43
N ILE A 28 -10.70 7.86 1.67
CA ILE A 28 -9.97 8.28 2.87
C ILE A 28 -9.74 7.08 3.79
N GLY A 29 -8.56 7.02 4.41
CA GLY A 29 -8.23 6.02 5.42
C GLY A 29 -9.09 6.17 6.67
N THR A 30 -9.57 5.05 7.20
CA THR A 30 -10.22 4.96 8.52
C THR A 30 -9.27 4.40 9.56
N ALA A 31 -8.14 3.84 9.11
CA ALA A 31 -7.06 3.33 9.93
C ALA A 31 -5.72 3.63 9.23
N PRO A 32 -4.60 3.72 9.98
CA PRO A 32 -3.29 3.99 9.40
C PRO A 32 -2.91 3.02 8.29
N LEU A 33 -2.21 3.50 7.26
CA LEU A 33 -1.65 2.67 6.20
C LEU A 33 -0.18 2.39 6.49
N ILE A 34 0.21 1.12 6.52
CA ILE A 34 1.61 0.70 6.63
C ILE A 34 2.10 0.20 5.28
N TYR A 35 3.18 0.79 4.79
CA TYR A 35 3.84 0.38 3.57
C TYR A 35 4.70 -0.87 3.78
N ASN A 36 4.85 -1.67 2.74
CA ASN A 36 5.69 -2.88 2.77
C ASN A 36 6.23 -3.18 1.36
N SER A 37 6.93 -2.22 0.77
CA SER A 37 7.67 -2.46 -0.46
C SER A 37 8.87 -3.36 -0.17
N MET A 38 9.26 -4.14 -1.17
CA MET A 38 10.47 -4.97 -1.05
C MET A 38 11.70 -4.09 -1.26
N SER A 39 12.60 -4.04 -0.26
CA SER A 39 13.81 -3.25 -0.35
C SER A 39 14.69 -3.64 -1.55
N LEU A 40 15.42 -2.68 -2.09
CA LEU A 40 16.38 -2.91 -3.18
C LEU A 40 17.42 -4.00 -2.82
N LYS A 41 17.85 -4.04 -1.58
CA LYS A 41 18.75 -5.08 -1.07
C LYS A 41 18.14 -6.48 -1.17
N ALA A 42 16.87 -6.64 -0.79
CA ALA A 42 16.16 -7.89 -0.91
C ALA A 42 15.96 -8.29 -2.38
N GLN A 43 15.61 -7.33 -3.26
CA GLN A 43 15.50 -7.57 -4.70
C GLN A 43 16.82 -8.02 -5.33
N LYS A 44 17.93 -7.36 -4.99
CA LYS A 44 19.27 -7.77 -5.44
C LYS A 44 19.65 -9.17 -4.96
N THR A 45 19.31 -9.51 -3.71
CA THR A 45 19.55 -10.86 -3.17
C THR A 45 18.75 -11.92 -3.93
N LEU A 46 17.51 -11.64 -4.31
CA LEU A 46 16.72 -12.54 -5.15
C LEU A 46 17.29 -12.70 -6.55
N LEU A 47 17.83 -11.62 -7.12
CA LEU A 47 18.41 -11.63 -8.47
C LEU A 47 19.75 -12.36 -8.53
N MET A 48 20.62 -12.13 -7.57
CA MET A 48 22.02 -12.60 -7.58
C MET A 48 22.25 -13.86 -6.71
N GLY A 49 21.25 -14.27 -5.93
CA GLY A 49 21.42 -15.26 -4.85
C GLY A 49 22.05 -14.67 -3.60
N ALA A 50 21.91 -15.38 -2.48
CA ALA A 50 22.50 -14.96 -1.21
C ALA A 50 24.03 -15.15 -1.26
N ALA A 51 24.78 -14.07 -1.35
CA ALA A 51 26.22 -14.10 -1.18
C ALA A 51 26.58 -14.47 0.27
N LYS A 52 27.65 -15.24 0.48
CA LYS A 52 28.17 -15.50 1.82
C LYS A 52 28.68 -14.19 2.40
N LYS A 53 28.15 -13.80 3.55
CA LYS A 53 28.60 -12.60 4.26
C LYS A 53 30.07 -12.72 4.66
N THR A 54 30.85 -11.71 4.37
CA THR A 54 32.23 -11.58 4.85
C THR A 54 32.26 -11.39 6.37
N ALA A 55 33.46 -11.55 6.97
CA ALA A 55 33.64 -11.34 8.42
C ALA A 55 33.34 -9.88 8.83
N ALA A 56 33.61 -8.90 7.96
CA ALA A 56 33.31 -7.50 8.18
C ALA A 56 31.77 -7.25 8.14
N GLU A 57 31.08 -7.76 7.13
CA GLU A 57 29.61 -7.63 7.02
C GLU A 57 28.83 -8.31 8.15
N LYS A 58 29.43 -9.34 8.78
CA LYS A 58 28.84 -9.98 9.98
C LYS A 58 28.94 -9.11 11.24
N LYS A 59 29.89 -8.15 11.26
CA LYS A 59 30.06 -7.21 12.38
C LYS A 59 29.18 -5.94 12.22
N GLU A 60 28.60 -5.69 11.03
CA GLU A 60 27.70 -4.57 10.83
C GLU A 60 26.38 -4.76 11.60
N ILE A 61 25.76 -3.63 11.95
CA ILE A 61 24.42 -3.65 12.54
C ILE A 61 23.45 -4.16 11.46
N LYS A 62 22.62 -5.13 11.83
CA LYS A 62 21.73 -5.83 10.90
C LYS A 62 20.71 -4.88 10.22
N HIS A 63 20.25 -3.87 10.97
CA HIS A 63 19.19 -2.96 10.56
C HIS A 63 19.69 -1.54 10.41
N ASN A 64 19.20 -0.87 9.38
CA ASN A 64 19.34 0.57 9.17
C ASN A 64 17.93 1.19 9.06
N PRO A 65 17.37 1.69 10.18
CA PRO A 65 15.99 2.15 10.22
C PRO A 65 15.67 3.21 9.17
N GLU A 66 16.58 4.16 8.93
CA GLU A 66 16.35 5.25 7.99
C GLU A 66 16.25 4.74 6.54
N GLU A 67 17.14 3.83 6.13
CA GLU A 67 17.10 3.20 4.81
C GLU A 67 15.89 2.28 4.67
N GLU A 68 15.61 1.44 5.70
CA GLU A 68 14.46 0.54 5.70
C GLU A 68 13.13 1.31 5.61
N PHE A 69 13.04 2.48 6.26
CA PHE A 69 11.88 3.36 6.19
C PHE A 69 11.63 3.83 4.74
N VAL A 70 12.65 4.37 4.08
CA VAL A 70 12.54 4.83 2.69
C VAL A 70 12.27 3.65 1.74
N ASP A 71 12.99 2.55 1.89
CA ASP A 71 12.85 1.34 1.07
C ASP A 71 11.45 0.69 1.18
N SER A 72 10.78 0.90 2.31
CA SER A 72 9.42 0.37 2.50
C SER A 72 8.37 1.06 1.64
N CYS A 73 8.66 2.26 1.11
CA CYS A 73 7.73 3.07 0.34
C CYS A 73 7.71 2.69 -1.14
N TYR A 74 6.56 2.88 -1.80
CA TYR A 74 6.44 2.88 -3.26
C TYR A 74 6.56 4.32 -3.75
N ILE A 75 7.71 4.67 -4.34
CA ILE A 75 8.06 6.04 -4.76
C ILE A 75 7.72 6.23 -6.26
N ASN A 76 6.48 6.00 -6.65
CA ASN A 76 6.01 6.10 -8.02
C ASN A 76 4.80 7.04 -8.15
N GLY A 77 4.65 7.97 -7.22
CA GLY A 77 3.58 8.97 -7.23
C GLY A 77 3.80 10.02 -8.33
N ASN A 78 2.70 10.60 -8.76
CA ASN A 78 2.64 11.69 -9.74
C ASN A 78 1.54 12.69 -9.32
N ASN A 79 1.28 13.72 -10.16
CA ASN A 79 0.15 14.64 -9.96
C ASN A 79 -0.02 15.14 -8.50
N GLY A 80 1.08 15.58 -7.88
CA GLY A 80 1.04 16.16 -6.52
C GLY A 80 1.23 15.17 -5.38
N SER A 81 1.46 13.89 -5.67
CA SER A 81 1.94 12.90 -4.70
C SER A 81 3.31 12.38 -5.09
N TYR A 82 4.16 12.09 -4.11
CA TYR A 82 5.43 11.38 -4.28
C TYR A 82 5.29 9.89 -3.98
N LEU A 83 4.40 9.56 -3.05
CA LEU A 83 4.09 8.20 -2.66
C LEU A 83 2.95 7.62 -3.50
N SER A 84 2.98 6.33 -3.68
CA SER A 84 1.95 5.57 -4.40
C SER A 84 1.66 4.25 -3.71
N PHE A 85 0.67 3.54 -4.20
CA PHE A 85 0.39 2.17 -3.78
C PHE A 85 0.02 1.31 -5.01
N PRO A 86 0.43 0.03 -5.09
CA PRO A 86 0.08 -0.83 -6.21
C PRO A 86 -1.45 -0.97 -6.36
N SER A 87 -1.98 -0.65 -7.53
CA SER A 87 -3.41 -0.73 -7.85
C SER A 87 -4.00 -2.13 -7.64
N THR A 88 -3.14 -3.15 -7.79
CA THR A 88 -3.48 -4.56 -7.54
C THR A 88 -3.93 -4.81 -6.10
N GLY A 89 -3.53 -3.97 -5.12
CA GLY A 89 -3.98 -4.05 -3.74
C GLY A 89 -5.49 -3.81 -3.62
N ILE A 90 -6.00 -2.75 -4.26
CA ILE A 90 -7.44 -2.44 -4.33
C ILE A 90 -8.19 -3.58 -5.03
N LYS A 91 -7.73 -4.01 -6.21
CA LYS A 91 -8.38 -5.08 -6.97
C LYS A 91 -8.48 -6.38 -6.18
N ARG A 92 -7.40 -6.77 -5.48
CA ARG A 92 -7.38 -7.96 -4.63
C ARG A 92 -8.33 -7.83 -3.44
N GLY A 93 -8.39 -6.65 -2.82
CA GLY A 93 -9.35 -6.36 -1.76
C GLY A 93 -10.79 -6.54 -2.26
N MET A 94 -11.16 -5.95 -3.40
CA MET A 94 -12.48 -6.13 -4.02
C MET A 94 -12.78 -7.60 -4.33
N ALA A 95 -11.81 -8.34 -4.88
CA ALA A 95 -11.97 -9.75 -5.19
C ALA A 95 -12.14 -10.62 -3.92
N THR A 96 -11.53 -10.25 -2.81
CA THR A 96 -11.73 -10.95 -1.53
C THR A 96 -13.07 -10.58 -0.91
N ALA A 97 -13.42 -9.30 -0.89
CA ALA A 97 -14.72 -8.83 -0.40
C ALA A 97 -15.91 -9.41 -1.18
N ALA A 98 -15.72 -9.75 -2.46
CA ALA A 98 -16.73 -10.41 -3.26
C ALA A 98 -17.16 -11.78 -2.71
N LEU A 99 -16.34 -12.46 -1.91
CA LEU A 99 -16.72 -13.73 -1.28
C LEU A 99 -17.85 -13.57 -0.26
N GLU A 100 -18.01 -12.38 0.30
CA GLU A 100 -19.10 -12.04 1.23
C GLU A 100 -20.37 -11.58 0.49
N THR A 101 -20.30 -11.51 -0.86
CA THR A 101 -21.39 -11.02 -1.70
C THR A 101 -21.96 -12.18 -2.51
N ALA A 102 -23.24 -12.48 -2.33
CA ALA A 102 -23.91 -13.57 -3.03
C ALA A 102 -23.86 -13.38 -4.56
N GLY A 103 -23.53 -14.45 -5.28
CA GLY A 103 -23.50 -14.47 -6.75
C GLY A 103 -22.27 -13.86 -7.41
N VAL A 104 -21.32 -13.33 -6.63
CA VAL A 104 -20.08 -12.75 -7.15
C VAL A 104 -18.89 -13.64 -6.81
N THR A 105 -18.04 -13.96 -7.79
CA THR A 105 -16.86 -14.79 -7.57
C THR A 105 -15.57 -13.98 -7.79
N LYS A 106 -14.45 -14.41 -7.16
CA LYS A 106 -13.13 -13.82 -7.44
C LYS A 106 -12.79 -13.84 -8.92
N ALA A 107 -13.19 -14.87 -9.63
CA ALA A 107 -12.92 -15.02 -11.06
C ALA A 107 -13.68 -13.98 -11.89
N SER A 108 -14.94 -13.67 -11.54
CA SER A 108 -15.71 -12.63 -12.22
C SER A 108 -15.10 -11.24 -11.98
N ILE A 109 -14.69 -10.93 -10.74
CA ILE A 109 -13.99 -9.68 -10.44
C ILE A 109 -12.68 -9.57 -11.24
N ASN A 110 -11.88 -10.62 -11.26
CA ASN A 110 -10.59 -10.59 -11.96
C ASN A 110 -10.72 -10.37 -13.48
N ARG A 111 -11.80 -10.85 -14.09
CA ARG A 111 -12.08 -10.71 -15.53
C ARG A 111 -12.83 -9.43 -15.86
N GLY A 112 -13.75 -9.00 -15.01
CA GLY A 112 -14.68 -7.92 -15.31
C GLY A 112 -14.35 -6.56 -14.72
N ILE A 113 -13.35 -6.49 -13.80
CA ILE A 113 -12.97 -5.25 -13.12
C ILE A 113 -11.47 -5.02 -13.26
N TYR A 114 -11.10 -3.79 -13.56
CA TYR A 114 -9.72 -3.34 -13.67
C TYR A 114 -9.54 -2.00 -12.95
N VAL A 115 -8.53 -1.89 -12.09
CA VAL A 115 -8.13 -0.62 -11.49
C VAL A 115 -7.12 0.04 -12.42
N VAL A 116 -7.39 1.25 -12.84
CA VAL A 116 -6.60 1.96 -13.85
C VAL A 116 -5.24 2.37 -13.27
N GLY A 117 -4.18 2.11 -14.04
CA GLY A 117 -2.80 2.37 -13.65
C GLY A 117 -2.15 1.22 -12.87
N GLU A 118 -0.84 1.15 -12.89
CA GLU A 118 -0.07 0.20 -12.08
C GLU A 118 -0.03 0.61 -10.61
N HIS A 119 0.05 1.91 -10.37
CA HIS A 119 0.05 2.52 -9.05
C HIS A 119 -1.03 3.61 -8.96
N ILE A 120 -1.58 3.76 -7.77
CA ILE A 120 -2.47 4.85 -7.38
C ILE A 120 -1.72 5.83 -6.49
N ASN A 121 -1.97 7.13 -6.62
CA ASN A 121 -1.37 8.14 -5.76
C ASN A 121 -1.90 8.03 -4.35
N VAL A 122 -1.03 8.22 -3.35
CA VAL A 122 -1.42 8.25 -1.94
C VAL A 122 -0.90 9.52 -1.32
N TRP A 123 -1.78 10.34 -0.76
CA TRP A 123 -1.46 11.53 0.00
C TRP A 123 -1.53 11.22 1.48
N GLY A 124 -0.60 11.77 2.24
CA GLY A 124 -0.43 11.55 3.68
C GLY A 124 1.04 11.63 4.05
N LYS A 125 1.35 12.19 5.24
CA LYS A 125 2.71 12.27 5.75
C LYS A 125 3.17 10.91 6.28
N PRO A 126 4.30 10.35 5.79
CA PRO A 126 4.84 9.12 6.32
C PRO A 126 5.63 9.38 7.60
N TYR A 127 5.46 8.49 8.58
CA TYR A 127 6.24 8.40 9.81
C TYR A 127 6.96 7.09 9.89
N MET A 128 8.15 7.08 10.49
CA MET A 128 8.92 5.87 10.70
C MET A 128 8.31 5.05 11.84
N ASN A 129 7.93 3.82 11.55
CA ASN A 129 7.38 2.87 12.51
C ASN A 129 8.27 1.63 12.58
N MET A 130 8.70 1.28 13.78
CA MET A 130 9.51 0.11 14.07
C MET A 130 8.68 -0.92 14.84
N SER A 131 8.58 -2.12 14.33
CA SER A 131 7.75 -3.15 14.96
C SER A 131 8.40 -4.52 14.91
N VAL A 132 8.13 -5.32 15.94
CA VAL A 132 8.52 -6.74 15.96
C VAL A 132 7.52 -7.51 15.09
N VAL A 133 8.04 -8.15 14.06
CA VAL A 133 7.26 -9.02 13.18
C VAL A 133 7.75 -10.44 13.28
N ARG A 134 6.90 -11.41 12.99
CA ARG A 134 7.31 -12.80 12.86
C ARG A 134 7.42 -13.15 11.39
N SER A 135 8.54 -13.78 11.03
CA SER A 135 8.73 -14.31 9.69
C SER A 135 7.60 -15.26 9.31
N SER A 136 7.26 -15.33 8.04
CA SER A 136 6.31 -16.31 7.50
C SER A 136 6.89 -17.72 7.40
N ASP A 137 8.17 -17.89 7.71
CA ASP A 137 8.86 -19.17 7.68
C ASP A 137 8.33 -20.11 8.77
N ILE A 138 8.61 -21.41 8.62
CA ILE A 138 8.19 -22.47 9.54
C ILE A 138 8.59 -22.13 10.98
N ASN A 139 9.77 -21.55 11.19
CA ASN A 139 10.32 -21.22 12.51
C ASN A 139 9.72 -19.94 13.13
N ARG A 140 8.96 -19.15 12.36
CA ARG A 140 8.36 -17.87 12.80
C ARG A 140 9.34 -16.99 13.59
N THR A 141 10.59 -16.92 13.16
CA THR A 141 11.65 -16.15 13.82
C THR A 141 11.24 -14.69 13.94
N PRO A 142 11.28 -14.11 15.17
CA PRO A 142 10.99 -12.71 15.35
C PRO A 142 12.07 -11.86 14.68
N ASP A 143 11.66 -10.76 14.07
CA ASP A 143 12.55 -9.78 13.44
C ASP A 143 12.00 -8.37 13.67
N ILE A 144 12.88 -7.37 13.70
CA ILE A 144 12.47 -5.98 13.75
C ILE A 144 12.40 -5.46 12.32
N ARG A 145 11.34 -4.76 12.00
CA ARG A 145 11.20 -4.11 10.70
C ARG A 145 10.79 -2.67 10.86
N THR A 146 11.50 -1.82 10.13
CA THR A 146 11.17 -0.41 10.01
C THR A 146 10.39 -0.19 8.73
N ARG A 147 9.27 0.54 8.84
CA ARG A 147 8.34 0.79 7.74
C ARG A 147 7.74 2.18 7.82
N ALA A 148 7.31 2.69 6.69
CA ALA A 148 6.53 3.92 6.63
C ALA A 148 5.08 3.65 7.02
N LYS A 149 4.59 4.42 8.00
CA LYS A 149 3.21 4.44 8.48
C LYS A 149 2.61 5.80 8.19
N LEU A 150 1.48 5.84 7.51
CA LEU A 150 0.69 7.04 7.28
C LEU A 150 -0.52 7.01 8.22
N PRO A 151 -0.54 7.79 9.31
CA PRO A 151 -1.67 7.84 10.24
C PRO A 151 -2.95 8.31 9.57
N ASN A 152 -2.84 9.33 8.72
CA ASN A 152 -3.91 9.84 7.88
C ASN A 152 -3.48 9.71 6.43
N TRP A 153 -4.38 9.26 5.59
CA TRP A 153 -4.09 9.09 4.18
C TRP A 153 -5.35 9.14 3.32
N CYS A 154 -5.17 9.50 2.07
CA CYS A 154 -6.23 9.43 1.07
C CYS A 154 -5.65 9.01 -0.29
N THR A 155 -6.52 8.58 -1.17
CA THR A 155 -6.18 8.18 -2.54
C THR A 155 -7.37 8.40 -3.47
N GLU A 156 -7.09 8.51 -4.76
CA GLU A 156 -8.09 8.48 -5.81
C GLU A 156 -7.92 7.22 -6.65
N VAL A 157 -9.01 6.51 -6.89
CA VAL A 157 -9.01 5.22 -7.59
C VAL A 157 -9.99 5.27 -8.75
N THR A 158 -9.51 5.04 -9.94
CA THR A 158 -10.35 4.87 -11.14
C THR A 158 -10.52 3.39 -11.42
N VAL A 159 -11.77 2.95 -11.48
CA VAL A 159 -12.13 1.56 -11.74
C VAL A 159 -12.84 1.46 -13.08
N ARG A 160 -12.31 0.60 -13.96
CA ARG A 160 -12.93 0.22 -15.22
C ARG A 160 -13.61 -1.13 -15.05
N TYR A 161 -14.85 -1.24 -15.49
CA TYR A 161 -15.63 -2.46 -15.37
C TYR A 161 -16.45 -2.76 -16.63
N ILE A 162 -16.85 -4.02 -16.77
CA ILE A 162 -17.63 -4.50 -17.91
C ILE A 162 -19.12 -4.35 -17.61
N ASN A 163 -19.81 -3.54 -18.44
CA ASN A 163 -21.25 -3.40 -18.44
C ASN A 163 -21.86 -4.32 -19.53
N PRO A 164 -22.95 -5.06 -19.28
CA PRO A 164 -23.85 -5.00 -18.11
C PRO A 164 -23.48 -5.94 -16.96
N THR A 165 -22.34 -6.65 -17.01
CA THR A 165 -21.96 -7.63 -15.97
C THR A 165 -21.87 -7.00 -14.58
N PHE A 166 -21.38 -5.78 -14.51
CA PHE A 166 -21.32 -4.98 -13.28
C PHE A 166 -21.96 -3.62 -13.51
N SER A 167 -22.61 -3.09 -12.49
CA SER A 167 -23.10 -1.73 -12.42
C SER A 167 -22.17 -0.85 -11.58
N GLN A 168 -22.32 0.47 -11.65
CA GLN A 168 -21.59 1.40 -10.78
C GLN A 168 -21.88 1.13 -9.28
N LEU A 169 -23.12 0.73 -8.96
CA LEU A 169 -23.49 0.40 -7.58
C LEU A 169 -22.74 -0.83 -7.08
N ASP A 170 -22.56 -1.86 -7.93
CA ASP A 170 -21.79 -3.05 -7.57
C ASP A 170 -20.32 -2.70 -7.28
N ILE A 171 -19.72 -1.83 -8.13
CA ILE A 171 -18.36 -1.37 -7.93
C ILE A 171 -18.23 -0.59 -6.62
N THR A 172 -19.19 0.30 -6.34
CA THR A 172 -19.22 1.06 -5.09
C THR A 172 -19.32 0.13 -3.88
N ALA A 173 -20.23 -0.84 -3.89
CA ALA A 173 -20.40 -1.80 -2.81
C ALA A 173 -19.16 -2.66 -2.59
N LEU A 174 -18.56 -3.18 -3.66
CA LEU A 174 -17.32 -3.97 -3.58
C LEU A 174 -16.15 -3.15 -3.00
N LEU A 175 -16.05 -1.87 -3.37
CA LEU A 175 -14.98 -1.00 -2.89
C LEU A 175 -15.18 -0.65 -1.41
N VAL A 176 -16.41 -0.39 -0.95
CA VAL A 176 -16.74 -0.17 0.46
C VAL A 176 -16.46 -1.42 1.28
N ASN A 177 -16.91 -2.59 0.82
CA ASN A 177 -16.67 -3.85 1.50
C ASN A 177 -15.17 -4.18 1.58
N ALA A 178 -14.41 -3.92 0.50
CA ALA A 178 -12.96 -4.10 0.51
C ALA A 178 -12.27 -3.21 1.55
N GLY A 179 -12.71 -1.97 1.73
CA GLY A 179 -12.20 -1.07 2.76
C GLY A 179 -12.47 -1.52 4.18
N THR A 180 -13.63 -2.14 4.39
CA THR A 180 -14.08 -2.60 5.73
C THR A 180 -13.52 -3.97 6.09
N LEU A 181 -13.50 -4.92 5.13
CA LEU A 181 -13.16 -6.33 5.40
C LEU A 181 -11.69 -6.66 5.11
N CYS A 182 -11.07 -5.96 4.17
CA CYS A 182 -9.73 -6.30 3.70
C CYS A 182 -8.68 -5.28 4.11
N GLY A 183 -8.92 -3.99 3.85
CA GLY A 183 -7.93 -2.93 4.02
C GLY A 183 -6.78 -2.99 3.02
N LEU A 184 -5.83 -2.05 3.15
CA LEU A 184 -4.62 -1.94 2.33
C LEU A 184 -3.35 -2.02 3.19
N GLY A 185 -2.23 -2.30 2.55
CA GLY A 185 -0.91 -2.30 3.18
C GLY A 185 -0.62 -3.53 4.01
N ASP A 186 0.33 -3.36 4.93
CA ASP A 186 0.73 -4.42 5.84
C ASP A 186 -0.10 -4.37 7.13
N TRP A 187 -0.13 -5.52 7.82
CA TRP A 187 -0.93 -5.74 9.03
C TRP A 187 -2.39 -5.28 8.89
N ARG A 188 -2.93 -5.46 7.68
CA ARG A 188 -4.29 -5.06 7.33
C ARG A 188 -5.35 -5.99 7.93
N ILE A 189 -6.59 -5.55 7.90
CA ILE A 189 -7.77 -6.24 8.48
C ILE A 189 -7.86 -7.69 7.99
N GLU A 190 -7.73 -7.95 6.69
CA GLU A 190 -7.73 -9.32 6.11
C GLU A 190 -6.68 -10.26 6.72
N LYS A 191 -5.60 -9.71 7.26
CA LYS A 191 -4.50 -10.45 7.90
C LYS A 191 -4.56 -10.45 9.42
N GLY A 192 -5.71 -10.07 9.99
CA GLY A 192 -5.94 -10.02 11.43
C GLY A 192 -5.32 -8.80 12.12
N GLY A 193 -4.88 -7.80 11.36
CA GLY A 193 -4.38 -6.53 11.90
C GLY A 193 -5.45 -5.44 11.90
N PRO A 194 -5.21 -4.30 12.55
CA PRO A 194 -6.14 -3.17 12.62
C PRO A 194 -5.89 -2.10 11.54
N MET A 195 -4.94 -2.31 10.62
CA MET A 195 -4.44 -1.28 9.73
C MET A 195 -5.10 -1.28 8.35
N GLY A 196 -4.97 -0.17 7.63
CA GLY A 196 -5.30 -0.04 6.22
C GLY A 196 -6.78 0.01 5.87
N GLY A 197 -7.66 0.11 6.86
CA GLY A 197 -9.09 0.31 6.61
C GLY A 197 -9.36 1.63 5.90
N TYR A 198 -10.41 1.66 5.05
CA TYR A 198 -10.76 2.87 4.30
C TYR A 198 -12.24 2.95 3.98
N ARG A 199 -12.71 4.14 3.60
CA ARG A 199 -14.05 4.40 3.09
C ARG A 199 -14.03 5.34 1.90
N ILE A 200 -15.09 5.32 1.13
CA ILE A 200 -15.32 6.27 0.04
C ILE A 200 -15.75 7.61 0.63
N VAL A 201 -15.29 8.71 0.04
CA VAL A 201 -15.74 10.07 0.35
C VAL A 201 -17.20 10.23 -0.04
N GLN A 202 -18.08 10.47 0.94
CA GLN A 202 -19.51 10.62 0.73
C GLN A 202 -20.07 11.93 1.28
N THR A 203 -19.43 12.48 2.32
CA THR A 203 -19.90 13.68 3.01
C THR A 203 -19.04 14.90 2.64
N LYS A 204 -19.57 16.10 2.90
CA LYS A 204 -18.80 17.35 2.76
C LYS A 204 -17.58 17.38 3.72
N ASP A 205 -17.69 16.76 4.87
CA ASP A 205 -16.58 16.71 5.83
C ASP A 205 -15.49 15.72 5.38
N ASP A 206 -15.88 14.58 4.80
CA ASP A 206 -14.92 13.67 4.13
C ASP A 206 -14.18 14.40 2.99
N GLN A 207 -14.90 15.19 2.18
CA GLN A 207 -14.28 15.95 1.09
C GLN A 207 -13.27 16.99 1.63
N LYS A 208 -13.57 17.67 2.75
CA LYS A 208 -12.62 18.60 3.39
C LYS A 208 -11.36 17.87 3.88
N ILE A 209 -11.53 16.68 4.48
CA ILE A 209 -10.39 15.84 4.91
C ILE A 209 -9.54 15.46 3.71
N PHE A 210 -10.16 14.99 2.63
CA PHE A 210 -9.48 14.62 1.39
C PHE A 210 -8.69 15.81 0.83
N ASP A 211 -9.33 16.95 0.64
CA ASP A 211 -8.73 18.15 0.06
C ASP A 211 -7.58 18.70 0.91
N ARG A 212 -7.70 18.64 2.25
CA ARG A 212 -6.63 18.99 3.18
C ARG A 212 -5.41 18.08 2.99
N LEU A 213 -5.59 16.75 2.98
CA LEU A 213 -4.49 15.80 2.81
C LEU A 213 -3.78 15.99 1.48
N VAL A 214 -4.53 16.18 0.39
CA VAL A 214 -3.95 16.45 -0.93
C VAL A 214 -3.14 17.74 -0.94
N LYS A 215 -3.61 18.79 -0.27
CA LYS A 215 -2.97 20.11 -0.25
C LYS A 215 -1.75 20.17 0.68
N GLU A 216 -1.85 19.60 1.88
CA GLU A 216 -0.88 19.78 2.96
C GLU A 216 0.12 18.62 3.05
N GLU A 217 -0.31 17.41 2.72
CA GLU A 217 0.47 16.18 2.88
C GLU A 217 0.80 15.52 1.52
N GLY A 218 1.00 16.35 0.48
CA GLY A 218 1.38 15.92 -0.84
C GLY A 218 2.90 15.75 -1.03
N ALA A 219 3.34 15.78 -2.28
CA ALA A 219 4.70 15.42 -2.70
C ALA A 219 5.82 16.13 -1.93
N THR A 220 5.68 17.44 -1.66
CA THR A 220 6.69 18.20 -0.93
C THR A 220 6.83 17.74 0.52
N CYS A 221 5.69 17.59 1.22
CA CYS A 221 5.66 17.08 2.59
C CYS A 221 6.23 15.67 2.67
N GLN A 222 5.84 14.81 1.74
CA GLN A 222 6.30 13.42 1.68
C GLN A 222 7.81 13.30 1.45
N LYS A 223 8.38 14.09 0.53
CA LYS A 223 9.83 14.12 0.29
C LYS A 223 10.59 14.57 1.52
N LEU A 224 10.16 15.66 2.15
CA LEU A 224 10.78 16.16 3.39
C LEU A 224 10.73 15.13 4.52
N ALA A 225 9.62 14.41 4.66
CA ALA A 225 9.47 13.37 5.67
C ALA A 225 10.34 12.13 5.40
N LEU A 226 10.64 11.82 4.14
CA LEU A 226 11.57 10.73 3.78
C LEU A 226 13.02 11.14 3.96
N GLU A 227 13.36 12.42 3.70
CA GLU A 227 14.71 12.97 3.94
C GLU A 227 15.02 13.16 5.42
N ASN A 228 13.99 13.48 6.22
CA ASN A 228 14.09 13.70 7.66
C ASN A 228 13.08 12.80 8.38
N PRO A 229 13.37 11.51 8.57
CA PRO A 229 12.47 10.56 9.17
C PRO A 229 12.06 10.97 10.60
N GLU A 230 10.76 11.04 10.85
CA GLU A 230 10.18 11.31 12.16
C GLU A 230 9.41 10.07 12.64
N ILE A 231 9.38 9.88 13.95
CA ILE A 231 8.55 8.87 14.61
C ILE A 231 7.30 9.58 15.15
N GLU A 232 6.15 8.93 15.04
CA GLU A 232 4.90 9.46 15.58
C GLU A 232 5.00 9.63 17.12
N ALA A 233 4.60 10.77 17.65
CA ALA A 233 4.83 11.16 19.07
C ALA A 233 4.33 10.13 20.11
N HIS A 234 3.32 9.36 19.76
CA HIS A 234 2.72 8.35 20.64
C HIS A 234 3.22 6.93 20.40
N ASP A 235 4.18 6.73 19.48
CA ASP A 235 4.77 5.42 19.17
C ASP A 235 6.00 5.15 20.04
N ASN A 236 5.77 4.90 21.34
CA ASN A 236 6.83 4.68 22.31
C ASN A 236 7.77 3.52 21.91
N MET A 237 7.23 2.43 21.33
CA MET A 237 8.04 1.28 20.92
C MET A 237 9.06 1.68 19.85
N SER A 238 8.62 2.43 18.84
CA SER A 238 9.53 2.91 17.79
C SER A 238 10.59 3.85 18.33
N HIS A 239 10.25 4.73 19.28
CA HIS A 239 11.20 5.61 19.94
C HIS A 239 12.25 4.83 20.71
N GLU A 240 11.87 3.85 21.54
CA GLU A 240 12.78 3.02 22.33
C GLU A 240 13.73 2.22 21.43
N LEU A 241 13.22 1.60 20.37
CA LEU A 241 14.02 0.83 19.43
C LEU A 241 15.00 1.72 18.64
N TYR A 242 14.57 2.91 18.24
CA TYR A 242 15.42 3.84 17.52
C TYR A 242 16.53 4.42 18.41
N GLU A 243 16.23 4.72 19.66
CA GLU A 243 17.22 5.15 20.64
C GLU A 243 18.25 4.05 20.90
N ALA A 244 17.81 2.81 21.09
CA ALA A 244 18.70 1.67 21.32
C ALA A 244 19.70 1.46 20.17
N ILE A 245 19.24 1.53 18.90
CA ILE A 245 20.13 1.37 17.74
C ILE A 245 21.08 2.57 17.60
N THR A 246 20.63 3.77 17.92
CA THR A 246 21.44 4.99 17.88
C THR A 246 22.58 4.92 18.91
N GLN A 247 22.27 4.50 20.12
CA GLN A 247 23.29 4.28 21.18
C GLN A 247 24.30 3.21 20.76
N GLU A 248 23.85 2.12 20.17
CA GLU A 248 24.77 1.05 19.69
C GLU A 248 25.68 1.55 18.57
N ARG A 249 25.17 2.37 17.64
CA ARG A 249 25.98 3.02 16.60
C ARG A 249 27.07 3.91 17.20
N LEU A 250 26.74 4.71 18.22
CA LEU A 250 27.69 5.58 18.91
C LEU A 250 28.77 4.78 19.63
N LYS A 251 28.41 3.70 20.34
CA LYS A 251 29.38 2.79 21.00
C LYS A 251 30.36 2.19 19.99
N ARG A 252 29.88 1.69 18.86
CA ARG A 252 30.75 1.10 17.83
C ARG A 252 31.66 2.15 17.18
N ALA A 253 31.16 3.35 16.93
CA ALA A 253 31.98 4.44 16.41
C ALA A 253 33.10 4.88 17.39
N ALA A 254 32.84 4.86 18.69
CA ALA A 254 33.86 5.14 19.71
C ALA A 254 34.97 4.08 19.72
N ILE A 255 34.62 2.79 19.69
CA ILE A 255 35.60 1.68 19.67
C ILE A 255 36.47 1.76 18.41
N ILE A 256 35.91 2.12 17.24
CA ILE A 256 36.71 2.25 16.01
C ILE A 256 37.73 3.39 16.14
N LYS A 257 37.40 4.49 16.81
CA LYS A 257 38.31 5.63 17.03
C LYS A 257 39.44 5.32 18.02
N GLU A 258 39.19 4.40 18.98
CA GLU A 258 40.23 3.99 19.95
C GLU A 258 41.21 2.99 19.34
N VAL A 259 40.87 2.29 18.28
CA VAL A 259 41.71 1.25 17.63
C VAL A 259 42.45 1.80 16.40
N ALA A 260 42.05 2.98 15.88
CA ALA A 260 42.70 3.66 14.74
C ALA A 260 43.76 4.66 15.21
#